data_402d1e38ac9a5fa444b4a38520dd0a52
#
_entry.id   402d1e38ac9a5fa444b4a38520dd0a52
#
_cell.length_a   1.000
_cell.length_b   1.000
_cell.length_c   1.000
_cell.angle_alpha   90.00
_cell.angle_beta   90.00
_cell.angle_gamma   90.00
#
_symmetry.space_group_name_H-M   'P 1'
#
loop_
_entity.id
_entity.type
_entity.pdbx_description
1 polymer ?
#
loop_
_entity_poly.entity_id
_entity_poly.type
_entity_poly.pdbx_seq_one_letter_code
_entity_poly.pdbx_strand_id
1 'polypeptide(L)'
;MKIINIGVLAHVDAGKTTLTESLLYNSGAITELGSVDRGTTKTDNTLLERQRGITIQTAITSFQWKNTKINIIDTPGHMDFLAEVYRSLSVLDGAILLISAKDGVQAQTRILFHALRKIGIPTIFFINKIDQNGIDLSTVYQDIKEKLSAEIVIKQKVELHPNMRVMNFTESEQWDMVIEGNDYLLEKYTSGKLLEALELEQEESIRFHNCSLFPVYHGSAKNNIGIDNLIEVITNKFYSSTHRGQSELCGNVFKIEYTKKDNVLHIYAFIVEYYIYEIRLEYQKKKK
;
A
#
# COMPACT_ATOMS: atom_id res chain seq x y z
N MET A 1 5.61 -9.64 -18.43
CA MET A 1 5.99 -9.12 -17.09
C MET A 1 4.75 -8.48 -16.51
N LYS A 2 4.35 -8.82 -15.28
CA LYS A 2 3.22 -8.21 -14.57
C LYS A 2 3.65 -6.82 -14.06
N ILE A 3 2.76 -5.83 -14.13
CA ILE A 3 3.01 -4.49 -13.57
C ILE A 3 1.87 -4.17 -12.60
N ILE A 4 2.22 -3.63 -11.43
CA ILE A 4 1.26 -3.30 -10.37
C ILE A 4 1.58 -1.90 -9.87
N ASN A 5 0.55 -1.06 -9.73
CA ASN A 5 0.63 0.27 -9.16
C ASN A 5 0.05 0.27 -7.75
N ILE A 6 0.89 0.47 -6.75
CA ILE A 6 0.51 0.43 -5.34
C ILE A 6 0.64 1.79 -4.70
N GLY A 7 -0.43 2.23 -4.05
CA GLY A 7 -0.40 3.42 -3.19
C GLY A 7 0.06 3.06 -1.78
N VAL A 8 0.99 3.82 -1.22
CA VAL A 8 1.32 3.76 0.21
C VAL A 8 0.72 4.99 0.89
N LEU A 9 -0.28 4.76 1.73
CA LEU A 9 -1.02 5.80 2.42
C LEU A 9 -0.86 5.67 3.93
N ALA A 10 -0.71 6.79 4.61
CA ALA A 10 -0.47 6.80 6.05
C ALA A 10 -0.86 8.15 6.67
N HIS A 11 -1.15 8.15 7.97
CA HIS A 11 -1.08 9.39 8.74
C HIS A 11 0.36 9.86 8.93
N VAL A 12 0.54 11.10 9.32
CA VAL A 12 1.87 11.68 9.59
C VAL A 12 2.60 10.84 10.64
N ASP A 13 3.89 10.63 10.46
CA ASP A 13 4.77 9.84 11.34
C ASP A 13 4.46 8.34 11.47
N ALA A 14 3.55 7.76 10.70
CA ALA A 14 3.31 6.31 10.70
C ALA A 14 4.50 5.50 10.15
N GLY A 15 5.46 6.14 9.48
CA GLY A 15 6.65 5.53 8.91
C GLY A 15 6.53 5.20 7.42
N LYS A 16 5.74 5.99 6.68
CA LYS A 16 5.51 5.81 5.24
C LYS A 16 6.82 5.80 4.43
N THR A 17 7.61 6.85 4.53
CA THR A 17 8.91 6.96 3.84
C THR A 17 9.85 5.82 4.23
N THR A 18 9.90 5.45 5.51
CA THR A 18 10.71 4.32 5.99
C THR A 18 10.25 3.00 5.37
N LEU A 19 8.93 2.78 5.24
CA LEU A 19 8.40 1.58 4.59
C LEU A 19 8.79 1.54 3.11
N THR A 20 8.62 2.64 2.39
CA THR A 20 8.99 2.74 0.97
C THR A 20 10.48 2.45 0.76
N GLU A 21 11.36 3.03 1.58
CA GLU A 21 12.80 2.75 1.56
C GLU A 21 13.10 1.26 1.86
N SER A 22 12.42 0.66 2.84
CA SER A 22 12.60 -0.76 3.17
C SER A 22 12.14 -1.70 2.06
N LEU A 23 11.05 -1.37 1.35
CA LEU A 23 10.60 -2.12 0.17
C LEU A 23 11.63 -2.05 -0.96
N LEU A 24 12.20 -0.87 -1.21
CA LEU A 24 13.26 -0.68 -2.20
C LEU A 24 14.54 -1.42 -1.84
N TYR A 25 14.90 -1.44 -0.56
CA TYR A 25 16.08 -2.15 -0.08
C TYR A 25 15.95 -3.67 -0.23
N ASN A 26 14.84 -4.25 0.25
CA ASN A 26 14.59 -5.69 0.16
C ASN A 26 14.44 -6.18 -1.29
N SER A 27 13.96 -5.33 -2.18
CA SER A 27 13.90 -5.66 -3.61
C SER A 27 15.26 -5.55 -4.31
N GLY A 28 16.30 -5.03 -3.64
CA GLY A 28 17.63 -4.79 -4.22
C GLY A 28 17.68 -3.54 -5.13
N ALA A 29 16.64 -2.72 -5.17
CA ALA A 29 16.63 -1.49 -5.96
C ALA A 29 17.55 -0.41 -5.38
N ILE A 30 17.81 -0.47 -4.07
CA ILE A 30 18.82 0.35 -3.39
C ILE A 30 19.73 -0.54 -2.54
N THR A 31 20.98 -0.13 -2.39
CA THR A 31 22.02 -0.91 -1.67
C THR A 31 22.11 -0.58 -0.19
N GLU A 32 21.57 0.56 0.22
CA GLU A 32 21.61 1.05 1.60
C GLU A 32 20.24 1.66 1.97
N LEU A 33 19.79 1.42 3.20
CA LEU A 33 18.60 2.04 3.75
C LEU A 33 18.84 3.51 4.02
N GLY A 34 18.04 4.38 3.42
CA GLY A 34 17.99 5.79 3.77
C GLY A 34 17.41 6.00 5.17
N SER A 35 17.78 7.08 5.83
CA SER A 35 17.24 7.48 7.13
C SER A 35 16.52 8.82 6.99
N VAL A 36 15.24 8.84 7.37
CA VAL A 36 14.43 10.07 7.42
C VAL A 36 15.09 11.08 8.38
N ASP A 37 15.53 10.60 9.54
CA ASP A 37 16.15 11.45 10.59
C ASP A 37 17.46 12.10 10.11
N ARG A 38 18.17 11.46 9.18
CA ARG A 38 19.43 11.96 8.60
C ARG A 38 19.23 12.67 7.26
N GLY A 39 18.01 12.72 6.73
CA GLY A 39 17.71 13.32 5.42
C GLY A 39 18.40 12.63 4.23
N THR A 40 18.68 11.32 4.34
CA THR A 40 19.40 10.55 3.32
C THR A 40 18.48 9.67 2.47
N THR A 41 17.15 9.82 2.62
CA THR A 41 16.14 9.08 1.86
C THR A 41 16.20 9.43 0.37
N LYS A 42 16.03 8.42 -0.47
CA LYS A 42 15.97 8.60 -1.94
C LYS A 42 14.59 9.04 -2.42
N THR A 43 13.58 8.82 -1.60
CA THR A 43 12.17 9.09 -1.92
C THR A 43 11.76 10.55 -1.69
N ASP A 44 12.40 11.26 -0.76
CA ASP A 44 12.10 12.68 -0.49
C ASP A 44 12.89 13.58 -1.45
N ASN A 45 12.21 14.09 -2.47
CA ASN A 45 12.83 14.81 -3.58
C ASN A 45 13.07 16.31 -3.31
N THR A 46 12.37 16.93 -2.34
CA THR A 46 12.47 18.35 -2.09
C THR A 46 13.17 18.66 -0.75
N LEU A 47 13.88 19.81 -0.69
CA LEU A 47 14.48 20.29 0.56
C LEU A 47 13.44 20.53 1.66
N LEU A 48 12.22 20.91 1.30
CA LEU A 48 11.11 21.14 2.22
C LEU A 48 10.58 19.84 2.81
N GLU A 49 10.49 18.77 2.04
CA GLU A 49 10.09 17.44 2.52
C GLU A 49 11.11 16.90 3.52
N ARG A 50 12.41 17.00 3.19
CA ARG A 50 13.49 16.58 4.08
C ARG A 50 13.54 17.37 5.40
N GLN A 51 13.28 18.69 5.35
CA GLN A 51 13.27 19.54 6.54
C GLN A 51 12.06 19.31 7.44
N ARG A 52 10.90 18.97 6.86
CA ARG A 52 9.64 18.79 7.59
C ARG A 52 9.32 17.33 7.89
N GLY A 53 10.03 16.37 7.28
CA GLY A 53 9.77 14.93 7.42
C GLY A 53 8.39 14.50 6.90
N ILE A 54 7.80 15.27 5.97
CA ILE A 54 6.48 14.97 5.38
C ILE A 54 6.57 14.97 3.86
N THR A 55 5.88 14.04 3.22
CA THR A 55 5.70 14.01 1.76
C THR A 55 4.71 15.10 1.35
N ILE A 56 5.13 16.01 0.48
CA ILE A 56 4.31 17.12 -0.02
C ILE A 56 3.79 16.81 -1.42
N GLN A 57 4.61 16.21 -2.26
CA GLN A 57 4.26 15.86 -3.64
C GLN A 57 4.23 14.34 -3.82
N THR A 58 3.34 13.87 -4.69
CA THR A 58 3.31 12.46 -5.08
C THR A 58 4.67 12.07 -5.67
N ALA A 59 5.35 11.12 -5.04
CA ALA A 59 6.59 10.53 -5.54
C ALA A 59 6.28 9.18 -6.19
N ILE A 60 7.00 8.86 -7.25
CA ILE A 60 6.88 7.58 -7.93
C ILE A 60 8.22 6.89 -7.86
N THR A 61 8.25 5.72 -7.26
CA THR A 61 9.41 4.84 -7.26
C THR A 61 9.02 3.49 -7.81
N SER A 62 9.92 2.78 -8.45
CA SER A 62 9.62 1.46 -8.97
C SER A 62 10.75 0.49 -8.71
N PHE A 63 10.37 -0.75 -8.48
CA PHE A 63 11.31 -1.86 -8.35
C PHE A 63 10.76 -3.13 -9.02
N GLN A 64 11.62 -4.09 -9.22
CA GLN A 64 11.26 -5.39 -9.77
C GLN A 64 11.40 -6.46 -8.68
N TRP A 65 10.36 -7.28 -8.54
CA TRP A 65 10.37 -8.46 -7.68
C TRP A 65 9.93 -9.67 -8.48
N LYS A 66 10.82 -10.67 -8.59
CA LYS A 66 10.57 -11.84 -9.46
C LYS A 66 10.19 -11.39 -10.89
N ASN A 67 9.03 -11.78 -11.39
CA ASN A 67 8.54 -11.40 -12.72
C ASN A 67 7.50 -10.27 -12.69
N THR A 68 7.53 -9.44 -11.63
CA THR A 68 6.58 -8.34 -11.44
C THR A 68 7.32 -7.02 -11.25
N LYS A 69 6.94 -5.99 -12.00
CA LYS A 69 7.34 -4.60 -11.75
C LYS A 69 6.30 -3.97 -10.83
N ILE A 70 6.75 -3.40 -9.72
CA ILE A 70 5.90 -2.73 -8.75
C ILE A 70 6.24 -1.24 -8.78
N ASN A 71 5.26 -0.44 -9.09
CA ASN A 71 5.35 1.01 -8.99
C ASN A 71 4.72 1.43 -7.66
N ILE A 72 5.50 2.06 -6.80
CA ILE A 72 5.00 2.67 -5.57
C ILE A 72 4.67 4.12 -5.87
N ILE A 73 3.41 4.47 -5.64
CA ILE A 73 2.92 5.84 -5.70
C ILE A 73 2.80 6.33 -4.26
N ASP A 74 3.80 7.09 -3.83
CA ASP A 74 3.86 7.65 -2.50
C ASP A 74 3.02 8.93 -2.46
N THR A 75 1.89 8.89 -1.77
CA THR A 75 0.93 10.00 -1.70
C THR A 75 1.23 10.89 -0.50
N PRO A 76 0.97 12.22 -0.61
CA PRO A 76 1.05 13.11 0.54
C PRO A 76 0.18 12.62 1.69
N GLY A 77 0.75 12.61 2.89
CA GLY A 77 0.01 12.21 4.09
C GLY A 77 -0.80 13.35 4.73
N HIS A 78 -0.61 14.61 4.35
CA HIS A 78 -1.22 15.76 5.01
C HIS A 78 -2.59 16.12 4.41
N MET A 79 -3.55 16.51 5.26
CA MET A 79 -4.92 16.83 4.88
C MET A 79 -5.05 17.93 3.82
N ASP A 80 -4.13 18.89 3.80
CA ASP A 80 -4.13 19.99 2.84
C ASP A 80 -3.95 19.52 1.37
N PHE A 81 -3.46 18.30 1.20
CA PHE A 81 -3.16 17.72 -0.12
C PHE A 81 -4.15 16.63 -0.56
N LEU A 82 -5.34 16.57 0.02
CA LEU A 82 -6.36 15.56 -0.31
C LEU A 82 -6.69 15.49 -1.82
N ALA A 83 -6.73 16.62 -2.51
CA ALA A 83 -6.99 16.64 -3.95
C ALA A 83 -5.92 15.91 -4.75
N GLU A 84 -4.66 15.99 -4.31
CA GLU A 84 -3.53 15.26 -4.89
C GLU A 84 -3.62 13.75 -4.60
N VAL A 85 -4.02 13.42 -3.38
CA VAL A 85 -4.31 12.03 -2.99
C VAL A 85 -5.36 11.43 -3.91
N TYR A 86 -6.52 12.07 -4.07
CA TYR A 86 -7.61 11.57 -4.93
C TYR A 86 -7.18 11.37 -6.39
N ARG A 87 -6.35 12.25 -6.91
CA ARG A 87 -5.81 12.15 -8.27
C ARG A 87 -4.91 10.92 -8.41
N SER A 88 -4.04 10.68 -7.43
CA SER A 88 -3.15 9.53 -7.41
C SER A 88 -3.89 8.20 -7.23
N LEU A 89 -5.02 8.20 -6.48
CA LEU A 89 -5.81 6.98 -6.25
C LEU A 89 -6.37 6.38 -7.54
N SER A 90 -6.70 7.21 -8.54
CA SER A 90 -7.35 6.75 -9.79
C SER A 90 -6.47 5.82 -10.65
N VAL A 91 -5.19 5.71 -10.36
CA VAL A 91 -4.21 4.90 -11.12
C VAL A 91 -3.68 3.71 -10.33
N LEU A 92 -4.24 3.45 -9.15
CA LEU A 92 -3.80 2.36 -8.28
C LEU A 92 -4.53 1.06 -8.57
N ASP A 93 -3.78 -0.04 -8.61
CA ASP A 93 -4.31 -1.41 -8.61
C ASP A 93 -4.61 -1.89 -7.17
N GLY A 94 -4.01 -1.25 -6.17
CA GLY A 94 -4.22 -1.53 -4.77
C GLY A 94 -3.51 -0.55 -3.85
N ALA A 95 -3.79 -0.65 -2.56
CA ALA A 95 -3.22 0.24 -1.55
C ALA A 95 -2.73 -0.50 -0.31
N ILE A 96 -1.69 0.06 0.30
CA ILE A 96 -1.24 -0.28 1.65
C ILE A 96 -1.60 0.90 2.54
N LEU A 97 -2.53 0.67 3.46
CA LEU A 97 -2.86 1.64 4.51
C LEU A 97 -2.01 1.33 5.74
N LEU A 98 -1.04 2.20 6.00
CA LEU A 98 -0.08 2.06 7.07
C LEU A 98 -0.67 2.61 8.37
N ILE A 99 -0.64 1.79 9.44
CA ILE A 99 -1.12 2.14 10.76
C ILE A 99 0.04 1.96 11.74
N SER A 100 0.35 2.98 12.54
CA SER A 100 1.35 2.87 13.59
C SER A 100 0.78 2.05 14.76
N ALA A 101 1.48 0.99 15.18
CA ALA A 101 1.08 0.19 16.33
C ALA A 101 0.98 1.00 17.62
N LYS A 102 1.77 2.09 17.73
CA LYS A 102 1.77 2.98 18.89
C LYS A 102 0.61 3.96 18.87
N ASP A 103 0.33 4.55 17.70
CA ASP A 103 -0.59 5.67 17.57
C ASP A 103 -2.02 5.21 17.24
N GLY A 104 -2.18 3.95 16.79
CA GLY A 104 -3.47 3.39 16.37
C GLY A 104 -4.08 4.09 15.16
N VAL A 105 -5.39 4.04 15.05
CA VAL A 105 -6.16 4.65 13.96
C VAL A 105 -6.40 6.13 14.22
N GLN A 106 -5.73 6.98 13.46
CA GLN A 106 -5.84 8.43 13.53
C GLN A 106 -6.98 8.95 12.63
N ALA A 107 -7.43 10.19 12.86
CA ALA A 107 -8.46 10.82 12.04
C ALA A 107 -8.13 10.81 10.55
N GLN A 108 -6.87 11.05 10.21
CA GLN A 108 -6.37 11.00 8.85
C GLN A 108 -6.44 9.60 8.24
N THR A 109 -6.10 8.54 9.00
CA THR A 109 -6.23 7.15 8.57
C THR A 109 -7.67 6.83 8.15
N ARG A 110 -8.66 7.33 8.91
CA ARG A 110 -10.09 7.16 8.60
C ARG A 110 -10.48 7.83 7.28
N ILE A 111 -10.00 9.05 7.03
CA ILE A 111 -10.29 9.79 5.80
C ILE A 111 -9.67 9.08 4.59
N LEU A 112 -8.43 8.65 4.70
CA LEU A 112 -7.74 7.91 3.64
C LEU A 112 -8.44 6.58 3.35
N PHE A 113 -8.82 5.83 4.38
CA PHE A 113 -9.55 4.58 4.21
C PHE A 113 -10.92 4.79 3.54
N HIS A 114 -11.66 5.82 3.96
CA HIS A 114 -12.95 6.15 3.34
C HIS A 114 -12.79 6.49 1.85
N ALA A 115 -11.73 7.22 1.48
CA ALA A 115 -11.42 7.54 0.09
C ALA A 115 -11.10 6.28 -0.74
N LEU A 116 -10.26 5.38 -0.21
CA LEU A 116 -9.93 4.10 -0.85
C LEU A 116 -11.16 3.24 -1.08
N ARG A 117 -11.98 3.08 -0.04
CA ARG A 117 -13.21 2.29 -0.11
C ARG A 117 -14.23 2.87 -1.09
N LYS A 118 -14.39 4.20 -1.11
CA LYS A 118 -15.30 4.89 -2.02
C LYS A 118 -14.95 4.70 -3.50
N ILE A 119 -13.66 4.64 -3.81
CA ILE A 119 -13.15 4.43 -5.18
C ILE A 119 -13.13 2.94 -5.53
N GLY A 120 -13.19 2.05 -4.54
CA GLY A 120 -13.13 0.60 -4.75
C GLY A 120 -11.72 0.08 -4.93
N ILE A 121 -10.74 0.62 -4.17
CA ILE A 121 -9.34 0.17 -4.24
C ILE A 121 -9.09 -0.91 -3.19
N PRO A 122 -8.73 -2.14 -3.59
CA PRO A 122 -8.35 -3.20 -2.67
C PRO A 122 -7.23 -2.73 -1.74
N THR A 123 -7.44 -2.90 -0.42
CA THR A 123 -6.55 -2.30 0.58
C THR A 123 -6.06 -3.32 1.58
N ILE A 124 -4.76 -3.36 1.79
CA ILE A 124 -4.08 -4.10 2.86
C ILE A 124 -3.81 -3.14 4.00
N PHE A 125 -4.11 -3.56 5.23
CA PHE A 125 -3.65 -2.86 6.43
C PHE A 125 -2.28 -3.39 6.84
N PHE A 126 -1.32 -2.49 7.01
CA PHE A 126 0.00 -2.83 7.52
C PHE A 126 0.26 -2.12 8.84
N ILE A 127 0.32 -2.89 9.94
CA ILE A 127 0.62 -2.38 11.27
C ILE A 127 2.13 -2.28 11.42
N ASN A 128 2.63 -1.05 11.39
CA ASN A 128 4.06 -0.73 11.47
C ASN A 128 4.48 -0.37 12.89
N LYS A 129 5.79 -0.34 13.13
CA LYS A 129 6.41 0.03 14.41
C LYS A 129 6.08 -0.93 15.56
N ILE A 130 5.89 -2.21 15.26
CA ILE A 130 5.66 -3.25 16.28
C ILE A 130 6.89 -3.46 17.20
N ASP A 131 8.04 -2.89 16.84
CA ASP A 131 9.28 -2.89 17.61
C ASP A 131 9.29 -1.92 18.80
N GLN A 132 8.30 -1.06 18.92
CA GLN A 132 8.23 -0.10 20.02
C GLN A 132 7.77 -0.75 21.33
N ASN A 133 8.26 -0.25 22.45
CA ASN A 133 7.89 -0.78 23.75
C ASN A 133 6.44 -0.44 24.12
N GLY A 134 5.77 -1.37 24.80
CA GLY A 134 4.41 -1.17 25.31
C GLY A 134 3.32 -1.32 24.25
N ILE A 135 3.62 -1.92 23.11
CA ILE A 135 2.62 -2.21 22.09
C ILE A 135 1.69 -3.33 22.56
N ASP A 136 0.40 -3.07 22.44
CA ASP A 136 -0.67 -4.06 22.56
C ASP A 136 -1.44 -4.13 21.24
N LEU A 137 -1.20 -5.19 20.48
CA LEU A 137 -1.83 -5.39 19.18
C LEU A 137 -3.34 -5.63 19.30
N SER A 138 -3.83 -6.17 20.41
CA SER A 138 -5.26 -6.39 20.63
C SER A 138 -6.03 -5.08 20.63
N THR A 139 -5.49 -4.07 21.29
CA THR A 139 -6.03 -2.70 21.28
C THR A 139 -6.01 -2.09 19.87
N VAL A 140 -4.94 -2.32 19.09
CA VAL A 140 -4.85 -1.84 17.71
C VAL A 140 -5.89 -2.51 16.81
N TYR A 141 -6.10 -3.82 16.96
CA TYR A 141 -7.14 -4.53 16.19
C TYR A 141 -8.54 -4.05 16.53
N GLN A 142 -8.82 -3.82 17.81
CA GLN A 142 -10.10 -3.26 18.23
C GLN A 142 -10.31 -1.86 17.63
N ASP A 143 -9.30 -1.03 17.67
CA ASP A 143 -9.31 0.32 17.09
C ASP A 143 -9.61 0.30 15.58
N ILE A 144 -9.00 -0.64 14.84
CA ILE A 144 -9.27 -0.87 13.41
C ILE A 144 -10.70 -1.31 13.19
N LYS A 145 -11.19 -2.30 13.98
CA LYS A 145 -12.55 -2.82 13.85
C LYS A 145 -13.62 -1.74 14.11
N GLU A 146 -13.42 -0.93 15.10
CA GLU A 146 -14.37 0.12 15.48
C GLU A 146 -14.34 1.34 14.54
N LYS A 147 -13.15 1.76 14.11
CA LYS A 147 -12.97 3.04 13.41
C LYS A 147 -12.87 2.91 11.89
N LEU A 148 -12.48 1.75 11.36
CA LEU A 148 -12.32 1.53 9.92
C LEU A 148 -13.29 0.48 9.38
N SER A 149 -13.12 -0.78 9.76
CA SER A 149 -13.97 -1.89 9.33
C SER A 149 -13.91 -3.05 10.30
N ALA A 150 -15.05 -3.65 10.63
CA ALA A 150 -15.12 -4.89 11.39
C ALA A 150 -14.58 -6.09 10.59
N GLU A 151 -14.66 -6.04 9.27
CA GLU A 151 -14.30 -7.10 8.33
C GLU A 151 -12.78 -7.14 8.09
N ILE A 152 -12.01 -7.47 9.10
CA ILE A 152 -10.55 -7.63 8.99
C ILE A 152 -10.13 -9.08 9.20
N VAL A 153 -9.13 -9.52 8.46
CA VAL A 153 -8.48 -10.82 8.65
C VAL A 153 -7.03 -10.63 9.04
N ILE A 154 -6.70 -11.04 10.25
CA ILE A 154 -5.31 -11.01 10.74
C ILE A 154 -4.57 -12.19 10.09
N LYS A 155 -3.54 -11.92 9.30
CA LYS A 155 -2.82 -12.93 8.51
C LYS A 155 -1.58 -13.46 9.20
N GLN A 156 -1.18 -12.88 10.33
CA GLN A 156 0.09 -13.17 10.96
C GLN A 156 -0.01 -13.16 12.47
N LYS A 157 0.72 -14.09 13.08
CA LYS A 157 1.02 -14.10 14.52
C LYS A 157 2.29 -13.30 14.76
N VAL A 158 2.26 -12.43 15.75
CA VAL A 158 3.40 -11.61 16.16
C VAL A 158 3.84 -12.00 17.56
N GLU A 159 5.11 -12.40 17.68
CA GLU A 159 5.77 -12.61 18.98
C GLU A 159 6.67 -11.41 19.25
N LEU A 160 6.32 -10.61 20.28
CA LEU A 160 7.04 -9.38 20.58
C LEU A 160 8.30 -9.60 21.42
N HIS A 161 8.36 -10.66 22.25
CA HIS A 161 9.43 -10.95 23.20
C HIS A 161 9.75 -12.46 23.27
N PRO A 162 11.01 -12.89 23.52
CA PRO A 162 12.24 -12.08 23.66
C PRO A 162 12.84 -11.64 22.33
N ASN A 163 12.53 -12.34 21.22
CA ASN A 163 12.97 -12.00 19.87
C ASN A 163 11.74 -11.77 19.02
N MET A 164 11.55 -10.53 18.58
CA MET A 164 10.42 -10.19 17.73
C MET A 164 10.39 -11.01 16.45
N ARG A 165 9.27 -11.69 16.21
CA ARG A 165 9.03 -12.51 15.03
C ARG A 165 7.63 -12.25 14.50
N VAL A 166 7.53 -12.20 13.19
CA VAL A 166 6.26 -12.16 12.47
C VAL A 166 6.17 -13.44 11.65
N MET A 167 5.16 -14.23 11.93
CA MET A 167 4.93 -15.54 11.31
C MET A 167 3.53 -15.55 10.68
N ASN A 168 3.41 -16.14 9.50
CA ASN A 168 2.09 -16.36 8.93
C ASN A 168 1.33 -17.38 9.76
N PHE A 169 0.02 -17.18 9.94
CA PHE A 169 -0.83 -18.20 10.53
C PHE A 169 -0.82 -19.47 9.67
N THR A 170 -1.00 -20.61 10.33
CA THR A 170 -1.38 -21.85 9.66
C THR A 170 -2.82 -21.75 9.14
N GLU A 171 -3.15 -22.51 8.12
CA GLU A 171 -4.40 -22.38 7.35
C GLU A 171 -5.70 -22.37 8.19
N SER A 172 -5.73 -23.03 9.35
CA SER A 172 -6.96 -23.17 10.15
C SER A 172 -7.35 -21.93 10.98
N GLU A 173 -6.42 -21.03 11.31
CA GLU A 173 -6.67 -19.96 12.28
C GLU A 173 -7.18 -18.64 11.66
N GLN A 174 -7.25 -18.56 10.32
CA GLN A 174 -7.52 -17.29 9.61
C GLN A 174 -8.88 -17.26 8.90
N TRP A 175 -9.66 -18.33 8.96
CA TRP A 175 -10.81 -18.46 8.08
C TRP A 175 -12.14 -18.04 8.68
N ASP A 176 -12.23 -17.83 10.00
CA ASP A 176 -13.50 -17.51 10.67
C ASP A 176 -14.23 -16.35 10.01
N MET A 177 -13.55 -15.23 9.79
CA MET A 177 -14.14 -14.05 9.14
C MET A 177 -14.52 -14.29 7.66
N VAL A 178 -13.83 -15.20 6.99
CA VAL A 178 -14.15 -15.57 5.61
C VAL A 178 -15.41 -16.43 5.59
N ILE A 179 -15.50 -17.40 6.51
CA ILE A 179 -16.65 -18.31 6.65
C ILE A 179 -17.89 -17.56 7.09
N GLU A 180 -17.79 -16.72 8.13
CA GLU A 180 -18.91 -15.94 8.66
C GLU A 180 -19.50 -14.95 7.65
N GLY A 181 -18.69 -14.48 6.73
CA GLY A 181 -19.13 -13.54 5.71
C GLY A 181 -19.73 -14.15 4.44
N ASN A 182 -19.89 -15.49 4.39
CA ASN A 182 -20.47 -16.19 3.25
C ASN A 182 -21.45 -17.27 3.74
N ASP A 183 -22.72 -17.09 3.48
CA ASP A 183 -23.79 -17.97 3.95
C ASP A 183 -23.59 -19.44 3.52
N TYR A 184 -23.10 -19.70 2.31
CA TYR A 184 -22.82 -21.05 1.82
C TYR A 184 -21.68 -21.72 2.59
N LEU A 185 -20.58 -21.00 2.84
CA LEU A 185 -19.46 -21.51 3.62
C LEU A 185 -19.85 -21.74 5.06
N LEU A 186 -20.66 -20.85 5.63
CA LEU A 186 -21.17 -20.98 7.00
C LEU A 186 -22.09 -22.18 7.15
N GLU A 187 -23.03 -22.40 6.22
CA GLU A 187 -23.89 -23.59 6.20
C GLU A 187 -23.07 -24.87 6.05
N LYS A 188 -22.08 -24.87 5.16
CA LYS A 188 -21.19 -26.01 4.93
C LYS A 188 -20.39 -26.33 6.19
N TYR A 189 -19.86 -25.32 6.88
CA TYR A 189 -19.11 -25.44 8.12
C TYR A 189 -19.99 -25.98 9.27
N THR A 190 -21.15 -25.39 9.49
CA THR A 190 -22.07 -25.77 10.56
C THR A 190 -22.69 -27.15 10.37
N SER A 191 -22.83 -27.60 9.13
CA SER A 191 -23.28 -28.95 8.79
C SER A 191 -22.16 -30.00 8.90
N GLY A 192 -20.97 -29.66 9.34
CA GLY A 192 -19.81 -30.55 9.49
C GLY A 192 -19.20 -31.07 8.21
N LYS A 193 -19.48 -30.39 7.08
CA LYS A 193 -18.84 -30.68 5.79
C LYS A 193 -17.43 -30.09 5.73
N LEU A 194 -16.52 -30.78 5.04
CA LEU A 194 -15.17 -30.32 4.85
C LEU A 194 -15.17 -29.05 3.96
N LEU A 195 -14.50 -28.01 4.43
CA LEU A 195 -14.18 -26.83 3.64
C LEU A 195 -12.82 -27.03 2.95
N GLU A 196 -12.76 -26.77 1.66
CA GLU A 196 -11.52 -26.85 0.90
C GLU A 196 -10.76 -25.51 1.01
N ALA A 197 -9.44 -25.58 1.20
CA ALA A 197 -8.60 -24.37 1.28
C ALA A 197 -8.79 -23.45 0.07
N LEU A 198 -8.94 -24.02 -1.10
CA LEU A 198 -9.17 -23.28 -2.34
C LEU A 198 -10.48 -22.46 -2.34
N GLU A 199 -11.56 -23.00 -1.75
CA GLU A 199 -12.85 -22.29 -1.63
C GLU A 199 -12.69 -21.06 -0.72
N LEU A 200 -11.97 -21.21 0.39
CA LEU A 200 -11.70 -20.14 1.35
C LEU A 200 -10.80 -19.05 0.76
N GLU A 201 -9.75 -19.44 0.05
CA GLU A 201 -8.86 -18.51 -0.64
C GLU A 201 -9.58 -17.73 -1.75
N GLN A 202 -10.45 -18.39 -2.50
CA GLN A 202 -11.26 -17.75 -3.54
C GLN A 202 -12.22 -16.73 -2.94
N GLU A 203 -12.94 -17.08 -1.87
CA GLU A 203 -13.85 -16.17 -1.19
C GLU A 203 -13.10 -14.96 -0.59
N GLU A 204 -11.97 -15.21 0.09
CA GLU A 204 -11.12 -14.13 0.59
C GLU A 204 -10.69 -13.19 -0.54
N SER A 205 -10.26 -13.74 -1.67
CA SER A 205 -9.83 -12.96 -2.84
C SER A 205 -10.98 -12.13 -3.41
N ILE A 206 -12.16 -12.70 -3.57
CA ILE A 206 -13.35 -11.99 -4.05
C ILE A 206 -13.69 -10.81 -3.12
N ARG A 207 -13.77 -11.07 -1.82
CA ARG A 207 -14.12 -10.05 -0.83
C ARG A 207 -13.05 -8.97 -0.70
N PHE A 208 -11.77 -9.33 -0.82
CA PHE A 208 -10.67 -8.39 -0.84
C PHE A 208 -10.78 -7.42 -2.03
N HIS A 209 -11.00 -7.95 -3.25
CA HIS A 209 -11.12 -7.10 -4.44
C HIS A 209 -12.41 -6.27 -4.47
N ASN A 210 -13.46 -6.74 -3.81
CA ASN A 210 -14.70 -5.98 -3.62
C ASN A 210 -14.64 -4.97 -2.46
N CYS A 211 -13.47 -4.80 -1.82
CA CYS A 211 -13.28 -3.91 -0.68
C CYS A 211 -14.24 -4.18 0.50
N SER A 212 -14.61 -5.44 0.69
CA SER A 212 -15.47 -5.90 1.79
C SER A 212 -14.72 -6.73 2.85
N LEU A 213 -13.45 -7.06 2.62
CA LEU A 213 -12.58 -7.74 3.57
C LEU A 213 -11.17 -7.17 3.48
N PHE A 214 -10.52 -6.93 4.62
CA PHE A 214 -9.24 -6.23 4.70
C PHE A 214 -8.20 -7.08 5.44
N PRO A 215 -7.21 -7.65 4.74
CA PRO A 215 -6.14 -8.40 5.38
C PRO A 215 -5.18 -7.47 6.14
N VAL A 216 -4.79 -7.92 7.34
CA VAL A 216 -3.90 -7.22 8.26
C VAL A 216 -2.56 -7.94 8.32
N TYR A 217 -1.49 -7.20 8.06
CA TYR A 217 -0.11 -7.64 8.17
C TYR A 217 0.66 -6.74 9.14
N HIS A 218 1.81 -7.22 9.60
CA HIS A 218 2.58 -6.58 10.65
C HIS A 218 4.04 -6.47 10.28
N GLY A 219 4.70 -5.45 10.83
CA GLY A 219 6.13 -5.32 10.69
C GLY A 219 6.75 -4.12 11.38
N SER A 220 8.04 -4.04 11.21
CA SER A 220 8.85 -2.88 11.56
C SER A 220 9.67 -2.47 10.34
N ALA A 221 9.26 -1.43 9.66
CA ALA A 221 10.00 -0.90 8.53
C ALA A 221 11.42 -0.48 8.92
N LYS A 222 11.58 0.08 10.12
CA LYS A 222 12.90 0.49 10.65
C LYS A 222 13.86 -0.67 10.84
N ASN A 223 13.34 -1.82 11.32
CA ASN A 223 14.14 -3.00 11.62
C ASN A 223 14.06 -4.06 10.49
N ASN A 224 13.42 -3.70 9.39
CA ASN A 224 13.26 -4.57 8.21
C ASN A 224 12.55 -5.90 8.51
N ILE A 225 11.57 -5.89 9.44
CA ILE A 225 10.81 -7.07 9.86
C ILE A 225 9.46 -7.08 9.15
N GLY A 226 9.09 -8.23 8.56
CA GLY A 226 7.83 -8.43 7.85
C GLY A 226 7.76 -7.82 6.44
N ILE A 227 8.85 -7.18 5.97
CA ILE A 227 8.86 -6.46 4.69
C ILE A 227 8.92 -7.42 3.49
N ASP A 228 9.73 -8.48 3.55
CA ASP A 228 9.79 -9.50 2.50
C ASP A 228 8.43 -10.15 2.29
N ASN A 229 7.75 -10.48 3.39
CA ASN A 229 6.39 -11.02 3.35
C ASN A 229 5.42 -10.03 2.72
N LEU A 230 5.50 -8.75 3.05
CA LEU A 230 4.65 -7.71 2.45
C LEU A 230 4.86 -7.61 0.94
N ILE A 231 6.12 -7.68 0.44
CA ILE A 231 6.41 -7.69 -1.00
C ILE A 231 5.76 -8.90 -1.69
N GLU A 232 5.85 -10.08 -1.08
CA GLU A 232 5.23 -11.28 -1.60
C GLU A 232 3.70 -11.16 -1.67
N VAL A 233 3.10 -10.62 -0.61
CA VAL A 233 1.67 -10.37 -0.54
C VAL A 233 1.23 -9.38 -1.62
N ILE A 234 1.94 -8.28 -1.81
CA ILE A 234 1.69 -7.32 -2.89
C ILE A 234 1.68 -8.02 -4.25
N THR A 235 2.70 -8.83 -4.50
CA THR A 235 2.87 -9.52 -5.79
C THR A 235 1.76 -10.54 -6.06
N ASN A 236 1.27 -11.22 -5.02
CA ASN A 236 0.31 -12.31 -5.14
C ASN A 236 -1.14 -11.83 -5.08
N LYS A 237 -1.46 -10.84 -4.23
CA LYS A 237 -2.86 -10.41 -4.01
C LYS A 237 -3.35 -9.33 -4.97
N PHE A 238 -2.46 -8.45 -5.46
CA PHE A 238 -2.90 -7.42 -6.38
C PHE A 238 -2.77 -7.87 -7.83
N TYR A 239 -3.80 -7.58 -8.61
CA TYR A 239 -3.82 -7.81 -10.04
C TYR A 239 -3.84 -6.48 -10.75
N SER A 240 -3.12 -6.38 -11.85
CA SER A 240 -3.27 -5.25 -12.75
C SER A 240 -4.67 -5.28 -13.36
N SER A 241 -5.38 -4.17 -13.33
CA SER A 241 -6.67 -4.01 -14.01
C SER A 241 -6.45 -4.07 -15.52
N THR A 242 -6.58 -5.27 -16.09
CA THR A 242 -6.43 -5.48 -17.53
C THR A 242 -7.69 -5.02 -18.27
N HIS A 243 -7.74 -3.81 -18.72
CA HIS A 243 -8.62 -3.47 -19.82
C HIS A 243 -8.02 -4.03 -21.12
N ARG A 244 -8.23 -5.32 -21.35
CA ARG A 244 -7.91 -5.96 -22.63
C ARG A 244 -8.86 -5.42 -23.70
N GLY A 245 -8.31 -4.81 -24.75
CA GLY A 245 -9.02 -4.70 -26.00
C GLY A 245 -9.39 -3.34 -26.53
N GLN A 246 -8.71 -2.26 -26.12
CA GLN A 246 -8.81 -0.99 -26.84
C GLN A 246 -7.61 -0.84 -27.79
N SER A 247 -7.90 -0.60 -29.05
CA SER A 247 -6.90 -0.42 -30.12
C SER A 247 -6.25 0.97 -30.11
N GLU A 248 -6.67 1.85 -29.22
CA GLU A 248 -6.16 3.20 -29.10
C GLU A 248 -5.42 3.41 -27.78
N LEU A 249 -4.30 4.16 -27.85
CA LEU A 249 -3.52 4.52 -26.69
C LEU A 249 -4.37 5.45 -25.79
N CYS A 250 -4.76 4.95 -24.63
CA CYS A 250 -5.58 5.68 -23.66
C CYS A 250 -4.88 5.70 -22.31
N GLY A 251 -4.93 6.83 -21.60
CA GLY A 251 -4.27 6.95 -20.29
C GLY A 251 -4.75 8.14 -19.47
N ASN A 252 -4.55 8.05 -18.17
CA ASN A 252 -4.87 9.09 -17.21
C ASN A 252 -3.59 9.83 -16.78
N VAL A 253 -3.57 11.14 -16.97
CA VAL A 253 -2.50 12.01 -16.44
C VAL A 253 -2.78 12.29 -14.98
N PHE A 254 -1.92 11.86 -14.07
CA PHE A 254 -2.11 12.05 -12.64
C PHE A 254 -1.07 13.00 -12.01
N LYS A 255 0.04 13.30 -12.69
CA LYS A 255 1.05 14.24 -12.21
C LYS A 255 1.67 15.04 -13.37
N ILE A 256 1.88 16.33 -13.15
CA ILE A 256 2.57 17.21 -14.07
C ILE A 256 3.61 18.00 -13.28
N GLU A 257 4.88 17.95 -13.68
CA GLU A 257 5.97 18.70 -13.08
C GLU A 257 6.64 19.61 -14.10
N TYR A 258 7.01 20.81 -13.67
CA TYR A 258 7.77 21.74 -14.48
C TYR A 258 9.13 22.01 -13.85
N THR A 259 10.18 21.65 -14.56
CA THR A 259 11.57 21.90 -14.14
C THR A 259 12.10 23.18 -14.75
N LYS A 260 12.24 24.23 -13.94
CA LYS A 260 12.77 25.52 -14.39
C LYS A 260 14.21 25.44 -14.92
N LYS A 261 15.01 24.51 -14.38
CA LYS A 261 16.43 24.35 -14.72
C LYS A 261 16.62 23.95 -16.19
N ASP A 262 15.78 23.06 -16.68
CA ASP A 262 15.89 22.48 -18.03
C ASP A 262 14.78 22.97 -18.96
N ASN A 263 13.86 23.81 -18.45
CA ASN A 263 12.70 24.33 -19.21
C ASN A 263 11.83 23.19 -19.78
N VAL A 264 11.69 22.11 -19.00
CA VAL A 264 11.01 20.87 -19.40
C VAL A 264 9.74 20.68 -18.59
N LEU A 265 8.68 20.25 -19.27
CA LEU A 265 7.42 19.80 -18.67
C LEU A 265 7.41 18.27 -18.62
N HIS A 266 7.39 17.72 -17.43
CA HIS A 266 7.27 16.29 -17.21
C HIS A 266 5.81 15.95 -16.95
N ILE A 267 5.25 15.06 -17.75
CA ILE A 267 3.89 14.57 -17.62
C ILE A 267 3.95 13.09 -17.26
N TYR A 268 3.42 12.73 -16.10
CA TYR A 268 3.30 11.36 -15.68
C TYR A 268 1.88 10.88 -15.99
N ALA A 269 1.78 9.91 -16.87
CA ALA A 269 0.53 9.32 -17.27
C ALA A 269 0.55 7.81 -17.06
N PHE A 270 -0.54 7.27 -16.54
CA PHE A 270 -0.82 5.85 -16.59
C PHE A 270 -1.48 5.56 -17.94
N ILE A 271 -0.80 4.79 -18.77
CA ILE A 271 -1.32 4.36 -20.08
C ILE A 271 -1.82 2.94 -19.96
N VAL A 272 -2.97 2.63 -20.53
CA VAL A 272 -3.74 1.37 -20.37
C VAL A 272 -2.95 0.09 -20.74
N GLU A 273 -1.77 0.22 -21.33
CA GLU A 273 -0.87 -0.90 -21.61
C GLU A 273 0.26 -1.10 -20.59
N TYR A 274 0.04 -0.83 -19.30
CA TYR A 274 0.94 -1.25 -18.20
C TYR A 274 2.19 -0.41 -17.91
N TYR A 275 2.34 0.78 -18.45
CA TYR A 275 3.53 1.59 -18.17
C TYR A 275 3.14 2.96 -17.62
N ILE A 276 3.81 3.36 -16.54
CA ILE A 276 3.90 4.79 -16.22
C ILE A 276 4.91 5.35 -17.20
N TYR A 277 4.45 6.16 -18.14
CA TYR A 277 5.31 6.89 -19.06
C TYR A 277 5.54 8.28 -18.51
N GLU A 278 6.79 8.68 -18.46
CA GLU A 278 7.19 10.06 -18.37
C GLU A 278 7.23 10.63 -19.78
N ILE A 279 6.28 11.47 -20.10
CA ILE A 279 6.29 12.21 -21.36
C ILE A 279 7.04 13.50 -21.13
N ARG A 280 8.22 13.62 -21.74
CA ARG A 280 9.05 14.79 -21.64
C ARG A 280 8.71 15.76 -22.78
N LEU A 281 8.12 16.91 -22.46
CA LEU A 281 7.85 17.96 -23.43
C LEU A 281 8.81 19.12 -23.20
N GLU A 282 9.65 19.42 -24.20
CA GLU A 282 10.49 20.62 -24.19
C GLU A 282 9.66 21.85 -24.58
N TYR A 283 9.58 22.81 -23.66
CA TYR A 283 8.89 24.04 -23.93
C TYR A 283 9.83 24.98 -24.72
N GLN A 284 9.68 25.04 -26.03
CA GLN A 284 10.33 26.05 -26.84
C GLN A 284 9.58 27.39 -26.66
N LYS A 285 10.16 28.29 -25.88
CA LYS A 285 9.71 29.68 -25.86
C LYS A 285 9.85 30.24 -27.27
N LYS A 286 8.76 30.44 -28.01
CA LYS A 286 8.79 31.28 -29.21
C LYS A 286 9.30 32.66 -28.80
N LYS A 287 10.51 32.99 -29.19
CA LYS A 287 11.00 34.39 -29.12
C LYS A 287 10.03 35.21 -29.97
N LYS A 288 9.32 36.15 -29.32
CA LYS A 288 8.66 37.26 -30.00
C LYS A 288 9.69 38.27 -30.43
#